data_3f11375b6e4ab05acab68aecb8c2e28c
#
_entry.id   3f11375b6e4ab05acab68aecb8c2e28c
#
_cell.length_a   1.000
_cell.length_b   1.000
_cell.length_c   1.000
_cell.angle_alpha   90.00
_cell.angle_beta   90.00
_cell.angle_gamma   90.00
#
_symmetry.space_group_name_H-M   'P 1'
#
loop_
_entity.id
_entity.type
_entity.pdbx_description
1 polymer ?
#
loop_
_entity_poly.entity_id
_entity_poly.type
_entity_poly.pdbx_seq_one_letter_code
_entity_poly.pdbx_strand_id
1 'polypeptide(L)'
;VGSDRIVRTTGLRESAMLTADENIVEIKFAVQYRLNDARAYLFESRDPDTAVVSVAETAVREVVGKMKMDSALAEERDQIAPRVRELMQTILERYNTGIEVVGINLQQGGVRPPEQVQAAFDDVLKAGQERERAKNEAQAYANDVIPRAGGQASRLRQEAEAYKARIVAQAEGDARRFDEVYAQYAKAPKVT
;
A
#
# COMPACT_ATOMS: atom_id res chain seq x y z
N VAL A 1 17.56 38.78 -20.76
CA VAL A 1 16.48 38.55 -21.71
C VAL A 1 16.01 37.12 -21.46
N GLY A 2 14.92 36.97 -20.68
CA GLY A 2 14.33 35.64 -20.37
C GLY A 2 13.74 35.07 -21.64
N SER A 3 14.30 33.97 -22.13
CA SER A 3 13.64 33.15 -23.13
C SER A 3 12.46 32.46 -22.45
N ASP A 4 11.26 32.93 -22.68
CA ASP A 4 10.03 32.18 -22.42
C ASP A 4 10.11 30.88 -23.25
N ARG A 5 10.55 29.81 -22.63
CA ARG A 5 10.61 28.49 -23.26
C ARG A 5 9.18 27.99 -23.36
N ILE A 6 8.59 28.14 -24.54
CA ILE A 6 7.22 27.72 -24.83
C ILE A 6 7.16 26.19 -24.65
N VAL A 7 6.36 25.76 -23.70
CA VAL A 7 6.03 24.33 -23.49
C VAL A 7 4.92 23.98 -24.50
N ARG A 8 5.20 23.01 -25.35
CA ARG A 8 4.22 22.42 -26.28
C ARG A 8 3.63 21.17 -25.68
N THR A 9 2.39 20.89 -26.00
CA THR A 9 1.69 19.68 -25.55
C THR A 9 1.13 18.95 -26.75
N THR A 10 1.37 17.63 -26.81
CA THR A 10 0.70 16.77 -27.80
C THR A 10 -0.78 16.70 -27.45
N GLY A 11 -1.63 16.46 -28.48
CA GLY A 11 -3.01 16.07 -28.23
C GLY A 11 -3.10 14.81 -27.38
N LEU A 12 -4.24 14.59 -26.75
CA LEU A 12 -4.51 13.36 -26.00
C LEU A 12 -4.40 12.16 -26.96
N ARG A 13 -3.57 11.18 -26.61
CA ARG A 13 -3.39 9.94 -27.36
C ARG A 13 -3.97 8.78 -26.56
N GLU A 14 -4.69 7.93 -27.23
CA GLU A 14 -5.23 6.69 -26.70
C GLU A 14 -4.63 5.53 -27.47
N SER A 15 -4.03 4.59 -26.75
CA SER A 15 -3.41 3.41 -27.37
C SER A 15 -3.74 2.17 -26.53
N ALA A 16 -4.20 1.13 -27.20
CA ALA A 16 -4.33 -0.20 -26.62
C ALA A 16 -2.96 -0.89 -26.67
N MET A 17 -2.53 -1.48 -25.56
CA MET A 17 -1.22 -2.11 -25.39
C MET A 17 -1.33 -3.43 -24.67
N LEU A 18 -0.35 -4.30 -24.89
CA LEU A 18 -0.25 -5.59 -24.22
C LEU A 18 0.72 -5.47 -23.05
N THR A 19 0.34 -5.98 -21.89
CA THR A 19 1.18 -6.10 -20.69
C THR A 19 2.01 -7.38 -20.73
N ALA A 20 2.97 -7.54 -19.80
CA ALA A 20 3.84 -8.72 -19.73
C ALA A 20 3.08 -10.03 -19.45
N ASP A 21 1.91 -9.95 -18.85
CA ASP A 21 0.99 -11.05 -18.55
C ASP A 21 -0.12 -11.23 -19.61
N GLU A 22 0.14 -10.71 -20.84
CA GLU A 22 -0.72 -10.88 -22.02
C GLU A 22 -2.13 -10.26 -21.90
N ASN A 23 -2.31 -9.29 -21.00
CA ASN A 23 -3.54 -8.55 -20.85
C ASN A 23 -3.53 -7.27 -21.72
N ILE A 24 -4.68 -6.90 -22.27
CA ILE A 24 -4.84 -5.66 -23.02
C ILE A 24 -5.22 -4.53 -22.06
N VAL A 25 -4.48 -3.43 -22.12
CA VAL A 25 -4.77 -2.21 -21.39
C VAL A 25 -4.86 -1.02 -22.34
N GLU A 26 -5.79 -0.13 -22.07
CA GLU A 26 -5.93 1.15 -22.79
C GLU A 26 -5.28 2.25 -21.97
N ILE A 27 -4.42 3.05 -22.61
CA ILE A 27 -3.69 4.13 -21.95
C ILE A 27 -3.94 5.43 -22.69
N LYS A 28 -4.35 6.46 -21.90
CA LYS A 28 -4.50 7.83 -22.39
C LYS A 28 -3.42 8.70 -21.79
N PHE A 29 -2.62 9.32 -22.63
CA PHE A 29 -1.51 10.17 -22.22
C PHE A 29 -1.35 11.40 -23.10
N ALA A 30 -0.70 12.42 -22.56
CA ALA A 30 -0.25 13.60 -23.29
C ALA A 30 1.19 13.91 -22.89
N VAL A 31 2.01 14.30 -23.85
CA VAL A 31 3.43 14.64 -23.62
C VAL A 31 3.59 16.15 -23.65
N GLN A 32 4.28 16.70 -22.68
CA GLN A 32 4.74 18.07 -22.62
C GLN A 32 6.22 18.11 -22.95
N TYR A 33 6.59 18.91 -23.94
CA TYR A 33 7.96 19.04 -24.40
C TYR A 33 8.30 20.49 -24.71
N ARG A 34 9.56 20.81 -24.73
CA ARG A 34 10.10 22.11 -25.14
C ARG A 34 11.24 21.94 -26.12
N LEU A 35 11.50 22.99 -26.88
CA LEU A 35 12.62 23.04 -27.77
C LEU A 35 13.87 23.45 -26.98
N ASN A 36 14.91 22.62 -27.01
CA ASN A 36 16.19 22.88 -26.40
C ASN A 36 17.21 23.42 -27.43
N ASP A 37 17.21 22.83 -28.64
CA ASP A 37 18.02 23.26 -29.76
C ASP A 37 17.13 23.48 -31.00
N ALA A 38 16.90 24.76 -31.34
CA ALA A 38 16.10 25.14 -32.49
C ALA A 38 16.73 24.74 -33.83
N ARG A 39 18.07 24.67 -33.90
CA ARG A 39 18.75 24.25 -35.13
C ARG A 39 18.52 22.76 -35.38
N ALA A 40 18.73 21.93 -34.38
CA ALA A 40 18.49 20.50 -34.48
C ALA A 40 17.01 20.21 -34.83
N TYR A 41 16.09 20.90 -34.19
CA TYR A 41 14.65 20.77 -34.45
C TYR A 41 14.26 21.08 -35.90
N LEU A 42 14.87 22.12 -36.50
CA LEU A 42 14.51 22.58 -37.86
C LEU A 42 15.23 21.82 -38.99
N PHE A 43 16.43 21.30 -38.75
CA PHE A 43 17.30 20.81 -39.81
C PHE A 43 17.68 19.33 -39.71
N GLU A 44 17.59 18.71 -38.52
CA GLU A 44 17.98 17.30 -38.32
C GLU A 44 16.79 16.34 -38.51
N SER A 45 15.54 16.81 -38.37
CA SER A 45 14.36 15.98 -38.54
C SER A 45 13.38 16.60 -39.53
N ARG A 46 12.80 15.75 -40.39
CA ARG A 46 11.79 16.20 -41.36
C ARG A 46 10.49 16.63 -40.67
N ASP A 47 10.07 15.90 -39.64
CA ASP A 47 8.83 16.13 -38.90
C ASP A 47 9.07 15.79 -37.41
N PRO A 48 9.63 16.71 -36.65
CA PRO A 48 9.96 16.45 -35.24
C PRO A 48 8.74 16.30 -34.34
N ASP A 49 7.60 16.93 -34.68
CA ASP A 49 6.38 16.82 -33.89
C ASP A 49 5.78 15.41 -33.99
N THR A 50 5.73 14.84 -35.20
CA THR A 50 5.32 13.44 -35.40
C THR A 50 6.31 12.46 -34.76
N ALA A 51 7.60 12.77 -34.80
CA ALA A 51 8.63 11.96 -34.14
C ALA A 51 8.41 11.88 -32.61
N VAL A 52 8.08 13.00 -31.95
CA VAL A 52 7.74 13.01 -30.51
C VAL A 52 6.59 12.08 -30.21
N VAL A 53 5.52 12.12 -31.02
CA VAL A 53 4.36 11.24 -30.82
C VAL A 53 4.71 9.77 -30.98
N SER A 54 5.44 9.43 -32.04
CA SER A 54 5.84 8.04 -32.31
C SER A 54 6.80 7.49 -31.25
N VAL A 55 7.73 8.33 -30.77
CA VAL A 55 8.63 7.98 -29.67
C VAL A 55 7.84 7.80 -28.37
N ALA A 56 6.85 8.65 -28.10
CA ALA A 56 6.01 8.53 -26.94
C ALA A 56 5.22 7.21 -26.90
N GLU A 57 4.57 6.88 -28.02
CA GLU A 57 3.83 5.62 -28.17
C GLU A 57 4.76 4.39 -28.00
N THR A 58 5.95 4.47 -28.57
CA THR A 58 6.95 3.39 -28.43
C THR A 58 7.44 3.25 -26.99
N ALA A 59 7.77 4.35 -26.33
CA ALA A 59 8.26 4.35 -24.96
C ALA A 59 7.18 3.87 -23.97
N VAL A 60 5.94 4.33 -24.13
CA VAL A 60 4.81 3.86 -23.29
C VAL A 60 4.61 2.36 -23.50
N ARG A 61 4.60 1.89 -24.75
CA ARG A 61 4.46 0.46 -25.07
C ARG A 61 5.59 -0.38 -24.47
N GLU A 62 6.83 0.09 -24.51
CA GLU A 62 7.96 -0.63 -23.93
C GLU A 62 7.88 -0.70 -22.41
N VAL A 63 7.54 0.39 -21.75
CA VAL A 63 7.43 0.42 -20.28
C VAL A 63 6.29 -0.47 -19.81
N VAL A 64 5.10 -0.33 -20.40
CA VAL A 64 3.91 -1.10 -20.02
C VAL A 64 4.03 -2.57 -20.39
N GLY A 65 4.63 -2.88 -21.53
CA GLY A 65 4.88 -4.26 -21.95
C GLY A 65 5.82 -5.05 -21.04
N LYS A 66 6.58 -4.37 -20.18
CA LYS A 66 7.44 -5.00 -19.16
C LYS A 66 6.75 -5.13 -17.79
N MET A 67 5.56 -4.56 -17.63
CA MET A 67 4.79 -4.56 -16.38
C MET A 67 3.66 -5.57 -16.43
N LYS A 68 3.28 -6.11 -15.26
CA LYS A 68 2.03 -6.85 -15.12
C LYS A 68 0.84 -5.88 -15.05
N MET A 69 -0.32 -6.36 -15.44
CA MET A 69 -1.54 -5.54 -15.45
C MET A 69 -1.86 -4.96 -14.07
N ASP A 70 -1.82 -5.78 -13.00
CA ASP A 70 -2.10 -5.32 -11.64
C ASP A 70 -1.13 -4.21 -11.19
N SER A 71 0.16 -4.36 -11.51
CA SER A 71 1.18 -3.33 -11.22
C SER A 71 0.92 -2.04 -12.01
N ALA A 72 0.55 -2.15 -13.28
CA ALA A 72 0.26 -0.99 -14.13
C ALA A 72 -1.01 -0.23 -13.72
N LEU A 73 -2.01 -0.95 -13.18
CA LEU A 73 -3.29 -0.37 -12.75
C LEU A 73 -3.22 0.28 -11.36
N ALA A 74 -2.41 -0.25 -10.44
CA ALA A 74 -2.42 0.13 -9.03
C ALA A 74 -1.03 0.49 -8.46
N GLU A 75 -0.15 -0.50 -8.29
CA GLU A 75 1.04 -0.35 -7.43
C GLU A 75 2.14 0.52 -8.06
N GLU A 76 2.39 0.38 -9.37
CA GLU A 76 3.48 1.07 -10.05
C GLU A 76 3.00 2.14 -11.04
N ARG A 77 1.72 2.50 -10.99
CA ARG A 77 1.12 3.48 -11.90
C ARG A 77 1.88 4.81 -11.91
N ASP A 78 2.28 5.28 -10.74
CA ASP A 78 3.00 6.55 -10.58
C ASP A 78 4.43 6.49 -11.14
N GLN A 79 4.97 5.28 -11.32
CA GLN A 79 6.30 5.05 -11.91
C GLN A 79 6.30 5.04 -13.44
N ILE A 80 5.13 4.90 -14.08
CA ILE A 80 5.04 4.84 -15.54
C ILE A 80 5.52 6.16 -16.16
N ALA A 81 5.00 7.29 -15.72
CA ALA A 81 5.34 8.59 -16.30
C ALA A 81 6.84 8.95 -16.19
N PRO A 82 7.52 8.78 -15.04
CA PRO A 82 8.97 8.98 -14.94
C PRO A 82 9.78 8.07 -15.86
N ARG A 83 9.46 6.76 -15.89
CA ARG A 83 10.17 5.78 -16.73
C ARG A 83 10.00 6.07 -18.22
N VAL A 84 8.78 6.40 -18.64
CA VAL A 84 8.49 6.77 -20.03
C VAL A 84 9.23 8.07 -20.40
N ARG A 85 9.25 9.07 -19.53
CA ARG A 85 9.98 10.32 -19.76
C ARG A 85 11.47 10.07 -20.01
N GLU A 86 12.11 9.27 -19.16
CA GLU A 86 13.52 8.94 -19.27
C GLU A 86 13.83 8.21 -20.58
N LEU A 87 13.03 7.20 -20.92
CA LEU A 87 13.17 6.45 -22.17
C LEU A 87 12.96 7.32 -23.39
N MET A 88 11.92 8.17 -23.40
CA MET A 88 11.68 9.13 -24.46
C MET A 88 12.87 10.09 -24.66
N GLN A 89 13.38 10.65 -23.57
CA GLN A 89 14.50 11.58 -23.60
C GLN A 89 15.72 10.91 -24.22
N THR A 90 16.05 9.68 -23.82
CA THR A 90 17.14 8.89 -24.37
C THR A 90 16.99 8.64 -25.88
N ILE A 91 15.79 8.34 -26.34
CA ILE A 91 15.51 8.10 -27.76
C ILE A 91 15.61 9.40 -28.57
N LEU A 92 15.01 10.49 -28.08
CA LEU A 92 15.03 11.80 -28.75
C LEU A 92 16.44 12.41 -28.84
N GLU A 93 17.28 12.19 -27.83
CA GLU A 93 18.69 12.58 -27.85
C GLU A 93 19.48 11.79 -28.88
N ARG A 94 19.24 10.48 -28.98
CA ARG A 94 19.87 9.61 -30.01
C ARG A 94 19.53 10.07 -31.44
N TYR A 95 18.31 10.57 -31.64
CA TYR A 95 17.87 11.12 -32.93
C TYR A 95 18.28 12.59 -33.13
N ASN A 96 18.91 13.23 -32.14
CA ASN A 96 19.36 14.62 -32.18
C ASN A 96 18.24 15.59 -32.60
N THR A 97 17.05 15.39 -32.03
CA THR A 97 15.85 16.17 -32.41
C THR A 97 15.80 17.59 -31.82
N GLY A 98 16.69 17.92 -30.89
CA GLY A 98 16.69 19.21 -30.18
C GLY A 98 15.49 19.42 -29.25
N ILE A 99 14.81 18.33 -28.88
CA ILE A 99 13.60 18.35 -28.03
C ILE A 99 13.94 17.83 -26.64
N GLU A 100 13.41 18.50 -25.64
CA GLU A 100 13.47 18.10 -24.22
C GLU A 100 12.08 17.77 -23.71
N VAL A 101 11.90 16.58 -23.14
CA VAL A 101 10.63 16.14 -22.55
C VAL A 101 10.51 16.76 -21.15
N VAL A 102 9.52 17.63 -20.96
CA VAL A 102 9.23 18.26 -19.68
C VAL A 102 8.47 17.31 -18.76
N GLY A 103 7.44 16.66 -19.30
CA GLY A 103 6.63 15.73 -18.52
C GLY A 103 5.67 14.92 -19.37
N ILE A 104 5.14 13.88 -18.76
CA ILE A 104 4.11 13.03 -19.34
C ILE A 104 2.92 13.05 -18.38
N ASN A 105 1.78 13.47 -18.89
CA ASN A 105 0.53 13.50 -18.16
C ASN A 105 -0.28 12.25 -18.54
N LEU A 106 -0.39 11.32 -17.61
CA LEU A 106 -1.36 10.23 -17.68
C LEU A 106 -2.70 10.76 -17.20
N GLN A 107 -3.74 10.60 -17.99
CA GLN A 107 -5.08 11.02 -17.60
C GLN A 107 -5.55 10.20 -16.38
N GLN A 108 -6.32 10.82 -15.49
CA GLN A 108 -6.96 10.10 -14.37
C GLN A 108 -7.86 8.98 -14.94
N GLY A 109 -7.62 7.72 -14.50
CA GLY A 109 -8.23 6.56 -15.13
C GLY A 109 -7.63 6.20 -16.51
N GLY A 110 -6.45 6.77 -16.84
CA GLY A 110 -5.81 6.61 -18.15
C GLY A 110 -5.18 5.25 -18.42
N VAL A 111 -5.04 4.39 -17.41
CA VAL A 111 -4.72 2.97 -17.60
C VAL A 111 -5.94 2.19 -17.15
N ARG A 112 -6.58 1.48 -18.05
CA ARG A 112 -7.79 0.71 -17.78
C ARG A 112 -7.88 -0.51 -18.69
N PRO A 113 -8.53 -1.58 -18.23
CA PRO A 113 -8.89 -2.69 -19.11
C PRO A 113 -9.92 -2.23 -20.15
N PRO A 114 -10.03 -2.94 -21.28
CA PRO A 114 -11.08 -2.67 -22.26
C PRO A 114 -12.48 -2.69 -21.62
N GLU A 115 -13.36 -1.84 -22.11
CA GLU A 115 -14.71 -1.61 -21.54
C GLU A 115 -15.51 -2.91 -21.38
N GLN A 116 -15.32 -3.86 -22.29
CA GLN A 116 -16.03 -5.15 -22.33
C GLN A 116 -15.70 -6.06 -21.14
N VAL A 117 -14.53 -5.92 -20.52
CA VAL A 117 -14.04 -6.77 -19.41
C VAL A 117 -13.91 -6.01 -18.10
N GLN A 118 -14.15 -4.71 -18.09
CA GLN A 118 -13.98 -3.84 -16.92
C GLN A 118 -14.78 -4.33 -15.73
N ALA A 119 -16.04 -4.72 -15.92
CA ALA A 119 -16.89 -5.22 -14.83
C ALA A 119 -16.32 -6.48 -14.15
N ALA A 120 -15.70 -7.37 -14.92
CA ALA A 120 -15.07 -8.58 -14.38
C ALA A 120 -13.81 -8.24 -13.56
N PHE A 121 -13.01 -7.26 -13.99
CA PHE A 121 -11.85 -6.79 -13.23
C PHE A 121 -12.25 -6.07 -11.95
N ASP A 122 -13.28 -5.23 -12.00
CA ASP A 122 -13.81 -4.55 -10.82
C ASP A 122 -14.31 -5.55 -9.76
N ASP A 123 -14.92 -6.66 -10.20
CA ASP A 123 -15.38 -7.72 -9.31
C ASP A 123 -14.20 -8.47 -8.64
N VAL A 124 -13.14 -8.75 -9.38
CA VAL A 124 -11.90 -9.35 -8.83
C VAL A 124 -11.23 -8.42 -7.81
N LEU A 125 -11.12 -7.13 -8.12
CA LEU A 125 -10.56 -6.14 -7.19
C LEU A 125 -11.40 -6.03 -5.92
N LYS A 126 -12.73 -6.00 -6.06
CA LYS A 126 -13.66 -5.98 -4.93
C LYS A 126 -13.54 -7.23 -4.06
N ALA A 127 -13.50 -8.41 -4.67
CA ALA A 127 -13.29 -9.67 -3.96
C ALA A 127 -11.95 -9.69 -3.19
N GLY A 128 -10.88 -9.16 -3.78
CA GLY A 128 -9.58 -8.98 -3.13
C GLY A 128 -9.67 -8.07 -1.91
N GLN A 129 -10.32 -6.93 -2.02
CA GLN A 129 -10.53 -5.99 -0.91
C GLN A 129 -11.40 -6.60 0.20
N GLU A 130 -12.47 -7.30 -0.15
CA GLU A 130 -13.34 -7.97 0.82
C GLU A 130 -12.59 -9.07 1.59
N ARG A 131 -11.71 -9.83 0.92
CA ARG A 131 -10.86 -10.82 1.57
C ARG A 131 -9.91 -10.20 2.60
N GLU A 132 -9.21 -9.12 2.23
CA GLU A 132 -8.31 -8.44 3.17
C GLU A 132 -9.08 -7.79 4.32
N ARG A 133 -10.24 -7.24 4.06
CA ARG A 133 -11.12 -6.70 5.11
C ARG A 133 -11.56 -7.79 6.09
N ALA A 134 -12.05 -8.92 5.60
CA ALA A 134 -12.47 -10.05 6.45
C ALA A 134 -11.31 -10.59 7.29
N LYS A 135 -10.10 -10.69 6.71
CA LYS A 135 -8.89 -11.08 7.42
C LYS A 135 -8.53 -10.09 8.55
N ASN A 136 -8.57 -8.80 8.26
CA ASN A 136 -8.28 -7.76 9.25
C ASN A 136 -9.33 -7.71 10.38
N GLU A 137 -10.60 -7.89 10.06
CA GLU A 137 -11.70 -7.99 11.04
C GLU A 137 -11.51 -9.22 11.94
N ALA A 138 -11.18 -10.38 11.37
CA ALA A 138 -10.90 -11.59 12.13
C ALA A 138 -9.66 -11.44 13.05
N GLN A 139 -8.61 -10.80 12.56
CA GLN A 139 -7.42 -10.52 13.35
C GLN A 139 -7.71 -9.54 14.49
N ALA A 140 -8.47 -8.49 14.23
CA ALA A 140 -8.90 -7.54 15.27
C ALA A 140 -9.74 -8.23 16.35
N TYR A 141 -10.67 -9.11 15.93
CA TYR A 141 -11.47 -9.89 16.86
C TYR A 141 -10.62 -10.81 17.74
N ALA A 142 -9.66 -11.53 17.13
CA ALA A 142 -8.74 -12.39 17.89
C ALA A 142 -7.89 -11.57 18.89
N ASN A 143 -7.39 -10.42 18.48
CA ASN A 143 -6.60 -9.52 19.32
C ASN A 143 -7.41 -8.91 20.50
N ASP A 144 -8.72 -8.83 20.39
CA ASP A 144 -9.60 -8.39 21.48
C ASP A 144 -9.98 -9.54 22.40
N VAL A 145 -10.46 -10.66 21.87
CA VAL A 145 -11.05 -11.75 22.65
C VAL A 145 -10.00 -12.54 23.42
N ILE A 146 -8.86 -12.86 22.79
CA ILE A 146 -7.83 -13.71 23.42
C ILE A 146 -7.22 -13.06 24.66
N PRO A 147 -6.78 -11.77 24.64
CA PRO A 147 -6.25 -11.11 25.83
C PRO A 147 -7.31 -10.93 26.93
N ARG A 148 -8.56 -10.63 26.56
CA ARG A 148 -9.67 -10.52 27.53
C ARG A 148 -9.91 -11.83 28.25
N ALA A 149 -9.98 -12.94 27.53
CA ALA A 149 -10.16 -14.26 28.13
C ALA A 149 -8.98 -14.62 29.04
N GLY A 150 -7.75 -14.35 28.59
CA GLY A 150 -6.54 -14.52 29.40
C GLY A 150 -6.55 -13.69 30.69
N GLY A 151 -6.95 -12.43 30.61
CA GLY A 151 -7.09 -11.54 31.75
C GLY A 151 -8.15 -12.03 32.75
N GLN A 152 -9.31 -12.49 32.27
CA GLN A 152 -10.35 -13.05 33.12
C GLN A 152 -9.89 -14.34 33.80
N ALA A 153 -9.23 -15.24 33.09
CA ALA A 153 -8.67 -16.45 33.68
C ALA A 153 -7.61 -16.17 34.74
N SER A 154 -6.71 -15.21 34.48
CA SER A 154 -5.71 -14.78 35.45
C SER A 154 -6.33 -14.18 36.72
N ARG A 155 -7.33 -13.31 36.55
CA ARG A 155 -8.07 -12.72 37.68
C ARG A 155 -8.72 -13.80 38.52
N LEU A 156 -9.41 -14.75 37.91
CA LEU A 156 -10.08 -15.84 38.63
C LEU A 156 -9.10 -16.70 39.42
N ARG A 157 -7.92 -16.99 38.85
CA ARG A 157 -6.85 -17.70 39.57
C ARG A 157 -6.34 -16.91 40.75
N GLN A 158 -6.05 -15.62 40.57
CA GLN A 158 -5.56 -14.76 41.67
C GLN A 158 -6.61 -14.61 42.77
N GLU A 159 -7.89 -14.47 42.45
CA GLU A 159 -8.99 -14.43 43.43
C GLU A 159 -9.05 -15.74 44.23
N ALA A 160 -8.94 -16.90 43.57
CA ALA A 160 -8.94 -18.20 44.21
C ALA A 160 -7.72 -18.40 45.12
N GLU A 161 -6.54 -18.02 44.68
CA GLU A 161 -5.30 -18.07 45.47
C GLU A 161 -5.38 -17.14 46.70
N ALA A 162 -5.86 -15.92 46.53
CA ALA A 162 -6.08 -14.97 47.61
C ALA A 162 -7.11 -15.48 48.62
N TYR A 163 -8.18 -16.10 48.14
CA TYR A 163 -9.19 -16.72 49.01
C TYR A 163 -8.56 -17.86 49.82
N LYS A 164 -7.86 -18.77 49.15
CA LYS A 164 -7.11 -19.87 49.84
C LYS A 164 -6.20 -19.34 50.91
N ALA A 165 -5.34 -18.36 50.58
CA ALA A 165 -4.35 -17.79 51.48
C ALA A 165 -5.06 -17.14 52.70
N ARG A 166 -6.16 -16.41 52.50
CA ARG A 166 -6.98 -15.82 53.56
C ARG A 166 -7.53 -16.88 54.52
N ILE A 167 -8.15 -17.94 54.00
CA ILE A 167 -8.74 -18.99 54.82
C ILE A 167 -7.67 -19.73 55.62
N VAL A 168 -6.53 -20.06 55.01
CA VAL A 168 -5.39 -20.72 55.70
C VAL A 168 -4.85 -19.81 56.80
N ALA A 169 -4.59 -18.54 56.48
CA ALA A 169 -4.06 -17.58 57.50
C ALA A 169 -5.04 -17.38 58.67
N GLN A 170 -6.33 -17.33 58.38
CA GLN A 170 -7.38 -17.22 59.44
C GLN A 170 -7.40 -18.47 60.32
N ALA A 171 -7.39 -19.66 59.72
CA ALA A 171 -7.40 -20.91 60.48
C ALA A 171 -6.11 -21.09 61.33
N GLU A 172 -4.95 -20.73 60.78
CA GLU A 172 -3.68 -20.71 61.54
C GLU A 172 -3.69 -19.69 62.67
N GLY A 173 -4.27 -18.50 62.45
CA GLY A 173 -4.42 -17.47 63.47
C GLY A 173 -5.36 -17.93 64.60
N ASP A 174 -6.49 -18.53 64.25
CA ASP A 174 -7.43 -19.06 65.23
C ASP A 174 -6.82 -20.23 66.04
N ALA A 175 -6.05 -21.13 65.38
CA ALA A 175 -5.33 -22.19 66.09
C ALA A 175 -4.29 -21.65 67.06
N ARG A 176 -3.44 -20.71 66.66
CA ARG A 176 -2.46 -20.05 67.54
C ARG A 176 -3.10 -19.35 68.72
N ARG A 177 -4.20 -18.64 68.48
CA ARG A 177 -4.94 -17.99 69.56
C ARG A 177 -5.50 -19.00 70.57
N PHE A 178 -6.02 -20.12 70.07
CA PHE A 178 -6.47 -21.21 70.94
C PHE A 178 -5.32 -21.79 71.79
N ASP A 179 -4.17 -22.09 71.17
CA ASP A 179 -2.97 -22.62 71.87
C ASP A 179 -2.45 -21.64 72.92
N GLU A 180 -2.43 -20.33 72.63
CA GLU A 180 -2.02 -19.31 73.58
C GLU A 180 -2.97 -19.24 74.79
N VAL A 181 -4.27 -19.23 74.59
CA VAL A 181 -5.28 -19.25 75.63
C VAL A 181 -5.18 -20.53 76.43
N TYR A 182 -5.06 -21.68 75.81
CA TYR A 182 -4.91 -22.97 76.46
C TYR A 182 -3.64 -23.03 77.30
N ALA A 183 -2.50 -22.52 76.83
CA ALA A 183 -1.23 -22.47 77.59
C ALA A 183 -1.36 -21.61 78.87
N GLN A 184 -2.12 -20.53 78.86
CA GLN A 184 -2.39 -19.73 80.08
C GLN A 184 -3.40 -20.43 80.97
N TYR A 185 -4.40 -21.04 80.48
CA TYR A 185 -5.37 -21.85 81.25
C TYR A 185 -4.64 -23.02 81.99
N ALA A 186 -3.77 -23.72 81.27
CA ALA A 186 -3.00 -24.85 81.89
C ALA A 186 -2.11 -24.42 83.08
N LYS A 187 -1.65 -23.16 83.11
CA LYS A 187 -0.81 -22.63 84.21
C LYS A 187 -1.64 -22.30 85.48
N ALA A 188 -2.89 -21.92 85.34
CA ALA A 188 -3.75 -21.50 86.50
C ALA A 188 -5.24 -21.84 86.24
N PRO A 189 -5.65 -23.12 86.16
CA PRO A 189 -6.98 -23.55 85.76
C PRO A 189 -8.10 -23.18 86.79
N LYS A 190 -7.71 -22.81 88.03
CA LYS A 190 -8.65 -22.39 89.08
C LYS A 190 -8.89 -20.88 89.12
N VAL A 191 -8.16 -20.08 88.36
CA VAL A 191 -8.24 -18.59 88.36
C VAL A 191 -8.86 -18.06 87.07
N THR A 192 -8.93 -18.86 86.02
CA THR A 192 -9.50 -18.56 84.77
C THR A 192 -10.89 -19.18 84.62
#